data_12f53466bdc36187505fb54e587384db
#
_entry.id   12f53466bdc36187505fb54e587384db
#
_cell.length_a   1.000
_cell.length_b   1.000
_cell.length_c   1.000
_cell.angle_alpha   90.00
_cell.angle_beta   90.00
_cell.angle_gamma   90.00
#
_symmetry.space_group_name_H-M   'P 1'
#
loop_
_entity.id
_entity.type
_entity.pdbx_description
1 polymer ?
#
loop_
_entity_poly.entity_id
_entity_poly.type
_entity_poly.pdbx_seq_one_letter_code
_entity_poly.pdbx_strand_id
1 'polypeptide(L)'
;MHLHQILPAIVAGLGVTDVRDEIAAGESPSGREVLFLIDGLGDEVIEKYAEYVPTLSTFIRSGRVQTAFPSTTATSLATLTTGTLPGAHGMLGY
;
A
#
# COMPACT_ATOMS: atom_id res chain seq x y z
N MET A 1 2.66 3.15 9.12
CA MET A 1 2.37 1.96 8.27
C MET A 1 3.37 1.92 7.14
N HIS A 2 3.78 0.74 6.76
CA HIS A 2 4.79 0.53 5.73
C HIS A 2 4.22 -0.24 4.53
N LEU A 3 4.81 -0.04 3.36
CA LEU A 3 4.31 -0.60 2.10
C LEU A 3 4.17 -2.13 2.12
N HIS A 4 5.11 -2.83 2.75
CA HIS A 4 5.07 -4.31 2.84
C HIS A 4 3.91 -4.85 3.69
N GLN A 5 3.25 -4.01 4.48
CA GLN A 5 2.14 -4.41 5.35
C GLN A 5 0.77 -4.34 4.66
N ILE A 6 0.67 -3.65 3.52
CA ILE A 6 -0.61 -3.34 2.87
C ILE A 6 -1.27 -4.60 2.28
N LEU A 7 -0.60 -5.28 1.37
CA LEU A 7 -1.20 -6.44 0.71
C LEU A 7 -1.49 -7.61 1.68
N PRO A 8 -0.59 -7.94 2.63
CA PRO A 8 -0.92 -8.92 3.66
C PRO A 8 -2.18 -8.57 4.46
N ALA A 9 -2.37 -7.31 4.84
CA ALA A 9 -3.57 -6.89 5.55
C ALA A 9 -4.86 -7.07 4.71
N ILE A 10 -4.81 -6.72 3.43
CA ILE A 10 -5.93 -6.94 2.50
C ILE A 10 -6.25 -8.42 2.39
N VAL A 11 -5.24 -9.25 2.20
CA VAL A 11 -5.39 -10.71 2.05
C VAL A 11 -5.93 -11.34 3.34
N ALA A 12 -5.45 -10.91 4.49
CA ALA A 12 -5.99 -11.34 5.79
C ALA A 12 -7.46 -10.94 5.95
N GLY A 13 -7.81 -9.71 5.55
CA GLY A 13 -9.19 -9.21 5.56
C GLY A 13 -10.14 -10.00 4.65
N LEU A 14 -9.62 -10.65 3.61
CA LEU A 14 -10.36 -11.55 2.73
C LEU A 14 -10.52 -12.97 3.31
N GLY A 15 -9.98 -13.24 4.50
CA GLY A 15 -10.16 -14.50 5.22
C GLY A 15 -9.02 -15.52 5.04
N VAL A 16 -7.89 -15.11 4.50
CA VAL A 16 -6.70 -15.99 4.44
C VAL A 16 -6.04 -16.09 5.81
N THR A 17 -5.96 -17.30 6.36
CA THR A 17 -5.62 -17.54 7.77
C THR A 17 -4.13 -17.43 8.13
N ASP A 18 -3.23 -17.67 7.18
CA ASP A 18 -1.79 -17.70 7.41
C ASP A 18 -1.09 -16.36 7.15
N VAL A 19 -1.87 -15.30 6.98
CA VAL A 19 -1.38 -13.96 6.71
C VAL A 19 -1.81 -13.01 7.84
N ARG A 20 -0.90 -12.16 8.30
CA ARG A 20 -1.16 -11.23 9.40
C ARG A 20 -1.61 -9.87 8.90
N ASP A 21 -2.64 -9.34 9.53
CA ASP A 21 -3.00 -7.93 9.45
C ASP A 21 -2.23 -7.14 10.52
N GLU A 22 -1.05 -6.66 10.17
CA GLU A 22 -0.20 -5.88 11.08
C GLU A 22 -0.63 -4.42 11.26
N ILE A 23 -1.52 -3.94 10.41
CA ILE A 23 -2.01 -2.55 10.43
C ILE A 23 -3.45 -2.42 10.90
N ALA A 24 -4.05 -3.53 11.36
CA ALA A 24 -5.43 -3.59 11.84
C ALA A 24 -6.45 -3.03 10.81
N ALA A 25 -6.28 -3.39 9.54
CA ALA A 25 -7.21 -3.02 8.48
C ALA A 25 -8.58 -3.68 8.65
N GLY A 26 -8.63 -4.86 9.29
CA GLY A 26 -9.86 -5.58 9.57
C GLY A 26 -10.39 -6.41 8.41
N GLU A 27 -11.57 -6.96 8.60
CA GLU A 27 -12.23 -7.78 7.59
C GLU A 27 -12.77 -6.93 6.43
N SER A 28 -12.70 -7.48 5.22
CA SER A 28 -13.31 -6.86 4.05
C SER A 28 -14.84 -6.97 4.12
N PRO A 29 -15.58 -5.86 4.21
CA PRO A 29 -17.05 -5.90 4.34
C PRO A 29 -17.75 -6.54 3.14
N SER A 30 -17.17 -6.41 1.95
CA SER A 30 -17.73 -6.95 0.71
C SER A 30 -17.17 -8.31 0.32
N GLY A 31 -16.10 -8.78 0.98
CA GLY A 31 -15.33 -9.95 0.56
C GLY A 31 -14.63 -9.78 -0.78
N ARG A 32 -14.52 -8.56 -1.27
CA ARG A 32 -13.86 -8.20 -2.54
C ARG A 32 -13.07 -6.92 -2.34
N GLU A 33 -11.83 -6.90 -2.79
CA GLU A 33 -10.95 -5.74 -2.68
C GLU A 33 -10.31 -5.39 -4.01
N VAL A 34 -10.13 -4.12 -4.26
CA VAL A 34 -9.37 -3.60 -5.39
C VAL A 34 -8.26 -2.71 -4.84
N LEU A 35 -7.02 -3.11 -5.07
CA LEU A 35 -5.86 -2.28 -4.78
C LEU A 35 -5.49 -1.50 -6.04
N PHE A 36 -5.75 -0.19 -6.01
CA PHE A 36 -5.40 0.71 -7.11
C PHE A 36 -4.12 1.46 -6.77
N LEU A 37 -3.00 1.04 -7.34
CA LEU A 37 -1.69 1.65 -7.15
C LEU A 37 -1.41 2.65 -8.27
N ILE A 38 -1.13 3.89 -7.89
CA ILE A 38 -0.74 4.96 -8.82
C ILE A 38 0.73 5.29 -8.58
N ASP A 39 1.57 4.99 -9.56
CA ASP A 39 3.00 5.28 -9.49
C ASP A 39 3.26 6.80 -9.53
N GLY A 40 4.21 7.23 -8.72
CA GLY A 40 4.62 8.65 -8.68
C GLY A 40 3.62 9.60 -8.02
N LEU A 41 2.49 9.12 -7.51
CA LEU A 41 1.49 9.94 -6.82
C LEU A 41 1.62 9.76 -5.31
N GLY A 42 2.40 10.63 -4.68
CA GLY A 42 2.54 10.66 -3.23
C GLY A 42 1.44 11.46 -2.54
N ASP A 43 1.25 11.19 -1.25
CA ASP A 43 0.25 11.85 -0.41
C ASP A 43 0.43 13.38 -0.35
N GLU A 44 1.67 13.85 -0.27
CA GLU A 44 1.98 15.28 -0.27
C GLU A 44 1.61 15.98 -1.59
N VAL A 45 1.71 15.28 -2.71
CA VAL A 45 1.30 15.81 -4.02
C VAL A 45 -0.22 15.97 -4.07
N ILE A 46 -0.96 14.99 -3.56
CA ILE A 46 -2.42 15.08 -3.48
C ILE A 46 -2.84 16.25 -2.58
N GLU A 47 -2.20 16.44 -1.45
CA GLU A 47 -2.48 17.56 -0.55
C GLU A 47 -2.20 18.92 -1.22
N LYS A 48 -1.03 19.05 -1.86
CA LYS A 48 -0.61 20.29 -2.50
C LYS A 48 -1.52 20.70 -3.66
N TYR A 49 -2.04 19.73 -4.41
CA TYR A 49 -2.85 19.96 -5.60
C TYR A 49 -4.30 19.49 -5.44
N ALA A 50 -4.83 19.50 -4.21
CA ALA A 50 -6.17 19.00 -3.89
C ALA A 50 -7.28 19.61 -4.75
N GLU A 51 -7.17 20.90 -5.11
CA GLU A 51 -8.13 21.60 -5.97
C GLU A 51 -8.22 21.02 -7.40
N TYR A 52 -7.15 20.38 -7.88
CA TYR A 52 -7.09 19.76 -9.19
C TYR A 52 -7.50 18.28 -9.19
N VAL A 53 -7.67 17.69 -8.01
CA VAL A 53 -8.03 16.27 -7.84
C VAL A 53 -9.24 16.11 -6.92
N PRO A 54 -10.38 16.71 -7.24
CA PRO A 54 -11.54 16.77 -6.33
C PRO A 54 -12.05 15.37 -5.96
N THR A 55 -12.01 14.41 -6.87
CA THR A 55 -12.44 13.03 -6.59
C THR A 55 -11.53 12.36 -5.56
N LEU A 56 -10.21 12.41 -5.73
CA LEU A 56 -9.26 11.84 -4.76
C LEU A 56 -9.37 12.53 -3.40
N SER A 57 -9.65 13.84 -3.39
CA SER A 57 -9.80 14.60 -2.16
C SER A 57 -11.02 14.19 -1.33
N THR A 58 -11.98 13.48 -1.92
CA THR A 58 -13.14 12.94 -1.20
C THR A 58 -12.91 11.56 -0.60
N PHE A 59 -11.82 10.91 -0.96
CA PHE A 59 -11.50 9.57 -0.45
C PHE A 59 -11.15 9.63 1.04
N ILE A 60 -11.60 8.63 1.77
CA ILE A 60 -11.25 8.48 3.18
C ILE A 60 -9.79 8.10 3.29
N ARG A 61 -9.04 8.87 4.05
CA ARG A 61 -7.63 8.59 4.33
C ARG A 61 -7.51 7.68 5.55
N SER A 62 -7.00 6.49 5.35
CA SER A 62 -6.74 5.54 6.43
C SER A 62 -5.35 5.68 7.05
N GLY A 63 -4.43 6.37 6.38
CA GLY A 63 -3.10 6.64 6.91
C GLY A 63 -2.07 6.93 5.81
N ARG A 64 -0.87 7.29 6.24
CA ARG A 64 0.29 7.44 5.35
C ARG A 64 1.09 6.17 5.31
N VAL A 65 1.53 5.78 4.12
CA VAL A 65 2.35 4.61 3.88
C VAL A 65 3.77 5.05 3.55
N GLN A 66 4.74 4.51 4.26
CA GLN A 66 6.15 4.70 3.92
C GLN A 66 6.59 3.65 2.90
N THR A 67 7.21 4.13 1.83
CA THR A 67 7.81 3.26 0.82
C THR A 67 9.07 2.58 1.36
N ALA A 68 9.52 1.56 0.64
CA ALA A 68 10.80 0.93 0.92
C ALA A 68 11.99 1.83 0.54
N PHE A 69 13.15 1.52 1.05
CA PHE A 69 14.41 2.12 0.60
C PHE A 69 15.25 1.05 -0.12
N PRO A 70 15.77 1.35 -1.30
CA PRO A 70 15.55 2.56 -2.10
C PRO A 70 14.12 2.66 -2.64
N SER A 71 13.61 3.89 -2.77
CA SER A 71 12.21 4.15 -3.19
C SER A 71 12.04 4.12 -4.71
N THR A 72 12.58 3.10 -5.36
CA THR A 72 12.41 2.87 -6.80
C THR A 72 11.15 2.08 -7.07
N THR A 73 10.58 2.20 -8.27
CA THR A 73 9.39 1.47 -8.68
C THR A 73 9.56 -0.03 -8.53
N ALA A 74 10.66 -0.60 -9.02
CA ALA A 74 10.92 -2.04 -8.93
C ALA A 74 10.98 -2.55 -7.49
N THR A 75 11.73 -1.86 -6.62
CA THR A 75 11.84 -2.21 -5.19
C THR A 75 10.49 -2.08 -4.49
N SER A 76 9.75 -1.00 -4.76
CA SER A 76 8.45 -0.74 -4.14
C SER A 76 7.39 -1.73 -4.58
N LEU A 77 7.33 -2.09 -5.86
CA LEU A 77 6.42 -3.11 -6.36
C LEU A 77 6.72 -4.48 -5.77
N ALA A 78 7.99 -4.87 -5.70
CA ALA A 78 8.38 -6.13 -5.07
C ALA A 78 8.01 -6.15 -3.57
N THR A 79 8.24 -5.05 -2.86
CA THR A 79 7.88 -4.89 -1.45
C THR A 79 6.37 -5.00 -1.24
N LEU A 80 5.57 -4.33 -2.06
CA LEU A 80 4.11 -4.37 -1.99
C LEU A 80 3.58 -5.78 -2.26
N THR A 81 4.02 -6.40 -3.36
CA THR A 81 3.46 -7.68 -3.84
C THR A 81 3.91 -8.89 -3.05
N THR A 82 5.12 -8.86 -2.50
CA THR A 82 5.62 -9.96 -1.66
C THR A 82 5.27 -9.82 -0.19
N GLY A 83 4.89 -8.61 0.24
CA GLY A 83 4.65 -8.32 1.65
C GLY A 83 5.93 -8.40 2.50
N THR A 84 7.11 -8.25 1.88
CA THR A 84 8.41 -8.35 2.57
C THR A 84 9.28 -7.12 2.32
N LEU A 85 10.26 -6.92 3.19
CA LEU A 85 11.24 -5.84 3.05
C LEU A 85 12.27 -6.14 1.96
N PRO A 86 12.93 -5.13 1.38
CA PRO A 86 13.94 -5.29 0.33
C PRO A 86 15.05 -6.29 0.67
N GLY A 87 15.48 -6.32 1.93
CA GLY A 87 16.48 -7.30 2.39
C GLY A 87 16.02 -8.75 2.31
N ALA A 88 14.71 -9.01 2.30
CA ALA A 88 14.15 -10.35 2.20
C ALA A 88 13.86 -10.76 0.75
N HIS A 89 13.28 -9.86 -0.07
CA HIS A 89 12.99 -10.21 -1.46
C HIS A 89 14.16 -9.97 -2.42
N GLY A 90 15.20 -9.25 -2.01
CA GLY A 90 16.44 -9.07 -2.77
C GLY A 90 16.38 -8.07 -3.93
N MET A 91 15.26 -7.43 -4.19
CA MET A 91 15.13 -6.39 -5.21
C MET A 91 15.55 -5.05 -4.64
N LEU A 92 16.78 -4.63 -4.92
CA LEU A 92 17.39 -3.43 -4.35
C LEU A 92 17.59 -2.29 -5.35
N GLY A 93 17.10 -2.42 -6.57
CA GLY A 93 17.21 -1.42 -7.62
C GLY A 93 16.00 -1.38 -8.55
N TYR A 94 16.13 -0.60 -9.61
CA TYR A 94 15.03 -0.44 -10.57
C TYR A 94 14.71 -1.67 -11.33
#